data_15fd485b67aad38a3de3e38da39cbed2
#
_entry.id   15fd485b67aad38a3de3e38da39cbed2
#
_cell.length_a   1.000
_cell.length_b   1.000
_cell.length_c   1.000
_cell.angle_alpha   90.00
_cell.angle_beta   90.00
_cell.angle_gamma   90.00
#
_symmetry.space_group_name_H-M   'P 1'
#
loop_
_entity.id
_entity.type
_entity.pdbx_description
1 polymer ?
#
loop_
_entity_poly.entity_id
_entity_poly.type
_entity_poly.pdbx_seq_one_letter_code
_entity_poly.pdbx_strand_id
1 'polypeptide(L)'
;GVETKELLEKFGIHIVDDRIINKTTLRLTPDEAKLLYNHASYLVAMSLTDFAEISRDDISDEVKEWDDDTRLIPKPSIEPVIGVIDTQFNENVYFKDWVDYTNMLDENIPLSKEDYKHGTAVSYIIVDGPQGNPDLDDGCGRFRVRHFGVATHNGFSSFAVLRLIRDIVAKNRDIKVWNLSLGSKLEIKPNFISPEAAELDRIQSEYDVI
;
A
#
# COMPACT_ATOMS: atom_id res chain seq x y z
N GLY A 1 11.89 11.59 25.10
CA GLY A 1 12.01 10.16 25.27
C GLY A 1 13.26 9.67 24.58
N VAL A 2 13.76 8.51 24.95
CA VAL A 2 14.90 7.87 24.26
C VAL A 2 14.41 7.39 22.90
N GLU A 3 15.19 7.57 21.86
CA GLU A 3 14.88 7.04 20.53
C GLU A 3 14.93 5.50 20.56
N THR A 4 14.02 4.85 19.82
CA THR A 4 13.87 3.39 19.83
C THR A 4 15.18 2.68 19.48
N LYS A 5 15.94 3.22 18.52
CA LYS A 5 17.24 2.68 18.10
C LYS A 5 18.28 2.72 19.23
N GLU A 6 18.41 3.86 19.91
CA GLU A 6 19.31 4.02 21.06
C GLU A 6 18.95 3.09 22.22
N LEU A 7 17.65 2.83 22.39
CA LEU A 7 17.17 1.91 23.41
C LEU A 7 17.57 0.47 23.10
N LEU A 8 17.43 0.04 21.85
CA LEU A 8 17.80 -1.30 21.41
C LEU A 8 19.30 -1.55 21.46
N GLU A 9 20.10 -0.53 21.11
CA GLU A 9 21.57 -0.60 21.20
C GLU A 9 22.05 -0.88 22.62
N LYS A 10 21.35 -0.36 23.65
CA LYS A 10 21.66 -0.66 25.07
C LYS A 10 21.49 -2.13 25.42
N PHE A 11 20.69 -2.86 24.66
CA PHE A 11 20.48 -4.30 24.81
C PHE A 11 21.32 -5.12 23.83
N GLY A 12 22.25 -4.48 23.09
CA GLY A 12 23.09 -5.15 22.10
C GLY A 12 22.36 -5.51 20.80
N ILE A 13 21.20 -4.88 20.54
CA ILE A 13 20.42 -5.08 19.32
C ILE A 13 20.72 -3.94 18.36
N HIS A 14 21.46 -4.26 17.29
CA HIS A 14 21.80 -3.32 16.23
C HIS A 14 20.79 -3.44 15.09
N ILE A 15 19.88 -2.45 15.00
CA ILE A 15 18.81 -2.47 14.01
C ILE A 15 19.05 -1.39 12.93
N VAL A 16 18.83 -1.75 11.68
CA VAL A 16 18.83 -0.81 10.56
C VAL A 16 17.46 -0.14 10.43
N ASP A 17 17.42 1.08 9.95
CA ASP A 17 16.20 1.88 9.86
C ASP A 17 15.10 1.19 9.03
N ASP A 18 15.50 0.36 8.08
CA ASP A 18 14.59 -0.46 7.26
C ASP A 18 13.72 -1.43 8.05
N ARG A 19 14.10 -1.73 9.27
CA ARG A 19 13.39 -2.66 10.15
C ARG A 19 12.52 -1.94 11.19
N ILE A 20 12.44 -0.59 11.12
CA ILE A 20 11.64 0.23 12.03
C ILE A 20 10.46 0.83 11.28
N ILE A 21 9.21 0.49 11.65
CA ILE A 21 8.00 1.12 11.13
C ILE A 21 7.77 2.45 11.84
N ASN A 22 7.77 2.42 13.16
CA ASN A 22 7.55 3.60 14.01
C ASN A 22 8.21 3.39 15.39
N LYS A 23 7.97 4.32 16.32
CA LYS A 23 8.57 4.31 17.67
C LYS A 23 8.23 3.08 18.51
N THR A 24 7.17 2.36 18.16
CA THR A 24 6.66 1.21 18.93
C THR A 24 6.60 -0.08 18.15
N THR A 25 6.82 -0.03 16.83
CA THR A 25 6.69 -1.18 15.94
C THR A 25 7.95 -1.35 15.10
N LEU A 26 8.56 -2.51 15.21
CA LEU A 26 9.79 -2.84 14.49
C LEU A 26 9.88 -4.36 14.24
N ARG A 27 10.69 -4.73 13.26
CA ARG A 27 10.94 -6.13 12.91
C ARG A 27 12.22 -6.62 13.61
N LEU A 28 12.09 -7.63 14.47
CA LEU A 28 13.20 -8.31 15.11
C LEU A 28 13.34 -9.73 14.57
N THR A 29 14.55 -10.27 14.61
CA THR A 29 14.75 -11.70 14.49
C THR A 29 14.30 -12.40 15.78
N PRO A 30 14.02 -13.71 15.75
CA PRO A 30 13.68 -14.46 16.97
C PRO A 30 14.71 -14.33 18.09
N ASP A 31 15.99 -14.29 17.75
CA ASP A 31 17.07 -14.15 18.74
C ASP A 31 17.12 -12.75 19.35
N GLU A 32 16.95 -11.71 18.54
CA GLU A 32 16.85 -10.32 19.01
C GLU A 32 15.61 -10.10 19.88
N ALA A 33 14.46 -10.68 19.49
CA ALA A 33 13.24 -10.64 20.29
C ALA A 33 13.43 -11.31 21.65
N LYS A 34 14.09 -12.47 21.69
CA LYS A 34 14.42 -13.20 22.91
C LYS A 34 15.38 -12.39 23.79
N LEU A 35 16.38 -11.74 23.17
CA LEU A 35 17.32 -10.89 23.88
C LEU A 35 16.61 -9.70 24.53
N LEU A 36 15.72 -9.03 23.78
CA LEU A 36 14.92 -7.92 24.28
C LEU A 36 14.01 -8.37 25.43
N TYR A 37 13.30 -9.48 25.27
CA TYR A 37 12.42 -10.04 26.30
C TYR A 37 13.17 -10.31 27.61
N ASN A 38 14.37 -10.85 27.53
CA ASN A 38 15.14 -11.23 28.71
C ASN A 38 15.75 -10.03 29.46
N HIS A 39 16.00 -8.90 28.79
CA HIS A 39 16.70 -7.76 29.36
C HIS A 39 15.80 -6.54 29.61
N ALA A 40 14.64 -6.47 28.97
CA ALA A 40 13.71 -5.36 29.13
C ALA A 40 12.62 -5.69 30.17
N SER A 41 12.99 -5.72 31.43
CA SER A 41 12.07 -6.03 32.55
C SER A 41 10.89 -5.06 32.69
N TYR A 42 10.94 -3.90 32.03
CA TYR A 42 9.90 -2.88 31.98
C TYR A 42 9.02 -3.00 30.72
N LEU A 43 9.21 -4.02 29.91
CA LEU A 43 8.36 -4.27 28.75
C LEU A 43 7.00 -4.73 29.24
N VAL A 44 5.99 -3.87 29.10
CA VAL A 44 4.63 -4.13 29.60
C VAL A 44 3.87 -5.08 28.68
N ALA A 45 4.12 -4.98 27.38
CA ALA A 45 3.53 -5.86 26.38
C ALA A 45 4.46 -5.98 25.17
N MET A 46 4.63 -7.20 24.70
CA MET A 46 5.25 -7.51 23.41
C MET A 46 4.35 -8.50 22.69
N SER A 47 3.86 -8.12 21.54
CA SER A 47 3.15 -9.04 20.64
C SER A 47 4.10 -9.48 19.54
N LEU A 48 4.29 -10.79 19.41
CA LEU A 48 4.93 -11.38 18.25
C LEU A 48 3.83 -11.50 17.17
N THR A 49 3.90 -10.63 16.19
CA THR A 49 3.03 -10.71 15.03
C THR A 49 3.89 -11.11 13.84
N ASP A 50 3.57 -12.26 13.26
CA ASP A 50 4.03 -12.56 11.91
C ASP A 50 3.30 -11.59 10.98
N PHE A 51 4.06 -10.70 10.34
CA PHE A 51 3.50 -9.92 9.25
C PHE A 51 3.21 -10.87 8.11
N ALA A 52 1.92 -11.10 7.88
CA ALA A 52 1.50 -11.96 6.78
C ALA A 52 1.95 -11.40 5.45
N GLU A 53 2.14 -12.31 4.53
CA GLU A 53 2.10 -11.96 3.13
C GLU A 53 0.72 -11.39 2.84
N ILE A 54 0.66 -10.14 2.43
CA ILE A 54 -0.56 -9.55 1.90
C ILE A 54 -0.81 -10.24 0.58
N SER A 55 -1.93 -10.93 0.49
CA SER A 55 -2.35 -11.54 -0.76
C SER A 55 -3.52 -10.76 -1.33
N ARG A 56 -3.60 -10.78 -2.63
CA ARG A 56 -4.70 -10.28 -3.41
C ARG A 56 -5.97 -11.06 -3.07
N ASP A 57 -7.08 -10.38 -2.85
CA ASP A 57 -8.39 -11.00 -2.93
C ASP A 57 -8.58 -11.49 -4.38
N ASP A 58 -9.06 -12.72 -4.54
CA ASP A 58 -9.29 -13.33 -5.84
C ASP A 58 -10.33 -12.50 -6.62
N ILE A 59 -9.83 -11.53 -7.37
CA ILE A 59 -10.62 -10.99 -8.48
C ILE A 59 -10.61 -12.09 -9.54
N SER A 60 -11.80 -12.64 -9.82
CA SER A 60 -11.99 -13.66 -10.83
C SER A 60 -11.23 -13.29 -12.12
N ASP A 61 -10.55 -14.26 -12.71
CA ASP A 61 -9.65 -14.14 -13.86
C ASP A 61 -10.31 -13.66 -15.17
N GLU A 62 -11.53 -13.16 -15.15
CA GLU A 62 -12.25 -12.60 -16.29
C GLU A 62 -12.01 -11.10 -16.50
N VAL A 63 -10.82 -10.63 -16.27
CA VAL A 63 -10.43 -9.32 -16.81
C VAL A 63 -10.18 -9.53 -18.31
N LYS A 64 -11.11 -9.06 -19.14
CA LYS A 64 -10.92 -8.95 -20.59
C LYS A 64 -9.53 -8.38 -20.85
N GLU A 65 -8.75 -9.03 -21.74
CA GLU A 65 -7.51 -8.42 -22.22
C GLU A 65 -7.82 -6.99 -22.62
N TRP A 66 -7.05 -6.06 -22.11
CA TRP A 66 -7.11 -4.65 -22.51
C TRP A 66 -6.57 -4.59 -23.93
N ASP A 67 -7.44 -4.89 -24.90
CA ASP A 67 -7.13 -4.76 -26.32
C ASP A 67 -6.90 -3.28 -26.61
N ASP A 68 -6.09 -3.03 -27.63
CA ASP A 68 -5.70 -1.68 -28.09
C ASP A 68 -6.96 -0.87 -28.46
N ASP A 69 -7.64 -0.39 -27.42
CA ASP A 69 -8.92 0.28 -27.51
C ASP A 69 -8.69 1.71 -27.97
N THR A 70 -9.03 1.97 -29.21
CA THR A 70 -8.95 3.31 -29.84
C THR A 70 -9.91 4.33 -29.24
N ARG A 71 -10.46 4.07 -28.04
CA ARG A 71 -11.34 5.01 -27.34
C ARG A 71 -10.60 6.29 -27.02
N LEU A 72 -11.25 7.39 -27.32
CA LEU A 72 -10.76 8.72 -26.98
C LEU A 72 -11.63 9.28 -25.87
N ILE A 73 -11.02 9.46 -24.71
CA ILE A 73 -11.60 10.26 -23.62
C ILE A 73 -10.97 11.65 -23.61
N PRO A 74 -11.66 12.68 -23.09
CA PRO A 74 -11.06 14.00 -22.94
C PRO A 74 -9.74 13.94 -22.19
N LYS A 75 -8.81 14.83 -22.50
CA LYS A 75 -7.57 14.94 -21.71
C LYS A 75 -7.86 15.51 -20.33
N PRO A 76 -7.15 15.05 -19.29
CA PRO A 76 -7.29 15.61 -17.95
C PRO A 76 -6.91 17.09 -17.92
N SER A 77 -7.52 17.86 -17.03
CA SER A 77 -7.25 19.28 -16.86
C SER A 77 -7.11 19.67 -15.38
N ILE A 78 -8.22 19.95 -14.70
CA ILE A 78 -8.25 20.42 -13.31
C ILE A 78 -8.94 19.44 -12.36
N GLU A 79 -9.25 18.25 -12.83
CA GLU A 79 -9.98 17.25 -12.04
C GLU A 79 -9.21 16.89 -10.77
N PRO A 80 -9.90 16.59 -9.66
CA PRO A 80 -9.28 16.16 -8.43
C PRO A 80 -8.43 14.89 -8.64
N VAL A 81 -7.40 14.75 -7.83
CA VAL A 81 -6.49 13.61 -7.85
C VAL A 81 -6.84 12.64 -6.73
N ILE A 82 -7.01 11.37 -7.08
CA ILE A 82 -7.09 10.25 -6.12
C ILE A 82 -5.75 9.51 -6.14
N GLY A 83 -5.19 9.25 -4.96
CA GLY A 83 -4.02 8.39 -4.83
C GLY A 83 -4.42 6.93 -4.89
N VAL A 84 -3.67 6.13 -5.61
CA VAL A 84 -3.83 4.67 -5.68
C VAL A 84 -2.53 4.01 -5.26
N ILE A 85 -2.61 3.11 -4.28
CA ILE A 85 -1.49 2.28 -3.82
C ILE A 85 -1.88 0.83 -4.03
N ASP A 86 -1.26 0.19 -5.02
CA ASP A 86 -1.71 -1.11 -5.53
C ASP A 86 -0.56 -1.92 -6.18
N THR A 87 -0.88 -2.93 -6.97
CA THR A 87 0.04 -3.57 -7.91
C THR A 87 0.43 -2.60 -9.03
N GLN A 88 1.13 -3.04 -10.06
CA GLN A 88 1.62 -2.17 -11.12
C GLN A 88 0.51 -1.66 -12.05
N PHE A 89 0.79 -0.58 -12.77
CA PHE A 89 -0.11 0.01 -13.75
C PHE A 89 0.40 -0.21 -15.17
N ASN A 90 -0.47 -0.65 -16.09
CA ASN A 90 -0.14 -0.82 -17.50
C ASN A 90 -0.30 0.51 -18.26
N GLU A 91 0.81 1.11 -18.66
CA GLU A 91 0.82 2.37 -19.40
C GLU A 91 0.34 2.27 -20.88
N ASN A 92 0.04 1.05 -21.35
CA ASN A 92 -0.47 0.81 -22.70
C ASN A 92 -2.01 0.77 -22.77
N VAL A 93 -2.70 1.60 -21.98
CA VAL A 93 -4.16 1.71 -21.96
C VAL A 93 -4.61 3.08 -22.46
N TYR A 94 -5.84 3.16 -23.00
CA TYR A 94 -6.37 4.38 -23.63
C TYR A 94 -6.51 5.57 -22.65
N PHE A 95 -6.66 5.31 -21.36
CA PHE A 95 -6.83 6.34 -20.32
C PHE A 95 -5.50 6.71 -19.60
N LYS A 96 -4.36 6.29 -20.11
CA LYS A 96 -3.04 6.52 -19.48
C LYS A 96 -2.75 7.97 -19.15
N ASP A 97 -3.24 8.91 -19.98
CA ASP A 97 -3.01 10.34 -19.76
C ASP A 97 -3.66 10.86 -18.45
N TRP A 98 -4.58 10.09 -17.87
CA TRP A 98 -5.24 10.36 -16.59
C TRP A 98 -4.48 9.82 -15.38
N VAL A 99 -3.43 9.03 -15.60
CA VAL A 99 -2.70 8.31 -14.54
C VAL A 99 -1.24 8.75 -14.52
N ASP A 100 -0.83 9.34 -13.41
CA ASP A 100 0.58 9.61 -13.08
C ASP A 100 1.11 8.39 -12.31
N TYR A 101 1.91 7.56 -12.97
CA TYR A 101 2.33 6.27 -12.46
C TYR A 101 3.79 6.28 -11.99
N THR A 102 4.01 5.66 -10.83
CA THR A 102 5.35 5.43 -10.26
C THR A 102 5.49 3.98 -9.78
N ASN A 103 6.45 3.26 -10.35
CA ASN A 103 6.86 1.96 -9.81
C ASN A 103 7.74 2.18 -8.56
N MET A 104 7.33 1.60 -7.43
CA MET A 104 8.01 1.70 -6.14
C MET A 104 8.82 0.44 -5.78
N LEU A 105 8.78 -0.58 -6.65
CA LEU A 105 9.54 -1.82 -6.44
C LEU A 105 10.99 -1.65 -6.90
N ASP A 106 11.87 -2.46 -6.32
CA ASP A 106 13.25 -2.56 -6.75
C ASP A 106 13.34 -3.04 -8.21
N GLU A 107 14.22 -2.45 -9.01
CA GLU A 107 14.40 -2.75 -10.43
C GLU A 107 14.78 -4.23 -10.69
N ASN A 108 15.32 -4.92 -9.70
CA ASN A 108 15.68 -6.33 -9.80
C ASN A 108 14.50 -7.30 -9.57
N ILE A 109 13.32 -6.78 -9.19
CA ILE A 109 12.14 -7.61 -9.03
C ILE A 109 11.54 -7.86 -10.42
N PRO A 110 11.51 -9.13 -10.91
CA PRO A 110 10.94 -9.44 -12.21
C PRO A 110 9.42 -9.24 -12.16
N LEU A 111 8.91 -8.47 -13.10
CA LEU A 111 7.49 -8.23 -13.27
C LEU A 111 6.92 -9.06 -14.43
N SER A 112 5.74 -9.61 -14.22
CA SER A 112 4.95 -10.35 -15.20
C SER A 112 3.74 -9.54 -15.67
N LYS A 113 3.03 -9.99 -16.69
CA LYS A 113 1.80 -9.34 -17.13
C LYS A 113 0.71 -9.31 -16.04
N GLU A 114 0.69 -10.32 -15.18
CA GLU A 114 -0.28 -10.44 -14.08
C GLU A 114 -0.13 -9.31 -13.06
N ASP A 115 1.10 -8.82 -12.85
CA ASP A 115 1.39 -7.76 -11.89
C ASP A 115 0.71 -6.43 -12.25
N TYR A 116 0.34 -6.24 -13.51
CA TYR A 116 -0.28 -5.01 -14.01
C TYR A 116 -1.81 -5.05 -14.04
N LYS A 117 -2.45 -6.21 -13.87
CA LYS A 117 -3.89 -6.36 -14.06
C LYS A 117 -4.70 -5.60 -13.02
N HIS A 118 -4.44 -5.86 -11.74
CA HIS A 118 -5.26 -5.34 -10.65
C HIS A 118 -5.15 -3.81 -10.53
N GLY A 119 -3.95 -3.27 -10.43
CA GLY A 119 -3.75 -1.82 -10.31
C GLY A 119 -4.28 -1.05 -11.52
N THR A 120 -4.19 -1.62 -12.73
CA THR A 120 -4.81 -1.05 -13.93
C THR A 120 -6.33 -1.04 -13.84
N ALA A 121 -6.93 -2.14 -13.38
CA ALA A 121 -8.39 -2.24 -13.23
C ALA A 121 -8.93 -1.25 -12.18
N VAL A 122 -8.26 -1.11 -11.06
CA VAL A 122 -8.62 -0.12 -10.02
C VAL A 122 -8.54 1.30 -10.58
N SER A 123 -7.45 1.62 -11.27
CA SER A 123 -7.29 2.93 -11.90
C SER A 123 -8.35 3.19 -12.99
N TYR A 124 -8.73 2.17 -13.75
CA TYR A 124 -9.80 2.25 -14.73
C TYR A 124 -11.14 2.62 -14.10
N ILE A 125 -11.51 1.96 -13.01
CA ILE A 125 -12.78 2.25 -12.30
C ILE A 125 -12.83 3.71 -11.84
N ILE A 126 -11.72 4.24 -11.36
CA ILE A 126 -11.63 5.62 -10.89
C ILE A 126 -11.70 6.61 -12.06
N VAL A 127 -11.03 6.31 -13.17
CA VAL A 127 -10.94 7.22 -14.32
C VAL A 127 -12.19 7.14 -15.19
N ASP A 128 -12.66 5.94 -15.52
CA ASP A 128 -13.71 5.74 -16.53
C ASP A 128 -14.63 4.54 -16.23
N GLY A 129 -14.87 4.25 -14.97
CA GLY A 129 -15.73 3.15 -14.52
C GLY A 129 -17.11 3.11 -15.15
N PRO A 130 -17.83 4.26 -15.29
CA PRO A 130 -19.13 4.33 -15.94
C PRO A 130 -19.15 3.84 -17.38
N GLN A 131 -18.03 3.89 -18.08
CA GLN A 131 -17.94 3.34 -19.44
C GLN A 131 -18.06 1.80 -19.46
N GLY A 132 -17.53 1.14 -18.45
CA GLY A 132 -17.64 -0.32 -18.31
C GLY A 132 -18.94 -0.78 -17.65
N ASN A 133 -19.43 0.04 -16.74
CA ASN A 133 -20.70 -0.17 -16.04
C ASN A 133 -21.41 1.18 -15.81
N PRO A 134 -22.45 1.50 -16.61
CA PRO A 134 -23.20 2.76 -16.47
C PRO A 134 -23.84 2.95 -15.08
N ASP A 135 -24.09 1.87 -14.34
CA ASP A 135 -24.62 1.94 -12.97
C ASP A 135 -23.62 2.56 -11.97
N LEU A 136 -22.34 2.72 -12.36
CA LEU A 136 -21.33 3.42 -11.58
C LEU A 136 -21.33 4.94 -11.81
N ASP A 137 -22.16 5.45 -12.71
CA ASP A 137 -22.25 6.89 -12.98
C ASP A 137 -23.03 7.59 -11.85
N ASP A 138 -22.29 8.23 -10.97
CA ASP A 138 -22.82 9.05 -9.88
C ASP A 138 -22.90 10.55 -10.22
N GLY A 139 -22.57 10.93 -11.45
CA GLY A 139 -22.53 12.30 -11.92
C GLY A 139 -21.30 13.11 -11.49
N CYS A 140 -20.35 12.52 -10.77
CA CYS A 140 -19.12 13.21 -10.34
C CYS A 140 -18.09 13.39 -11.47
N GLY A 141 -18.24 12.64 -12.57
CA GLY A 141 -17.30 12.65 -13.69
C GLY A 141 -16.04 11.82 -13.41
N ARG A 142 -14.95 12.21 -14.05
CA ARG A 142 -13.67 11.50 -13.98
C ARG A 142 -12.75 12.12 -12.94
N PHE A 143 -11.88 11.30 -12.36
CA PHE A 143 -10.80 11.72 -11.46
C PHE A 143 -9.45 11.41 -12.09
N ARG A 144 -8.47 12.26 -11.83
CA ARG A 144 -7.07 11.94 -12.09
C ARG A 144 -6.56 10.96 -11.05
N VAL A 145 -5.65 10.12 -11.46
CA VAL A 145 -5.04 9.12 -10.56
C VAL A 145 -3.54 9.42 -10.43
N ARG A 146 -3.02 9.37 -9.20
CA ARG A 146 -1.59 9.21 -8.96
C ARG A 146 -1.38 7.82 -8.40
N HIS A 147 -0.82 6.93 -9.22
CA HIS A 147 -0.70 5.51 -8.96
C HIS A 147 0.71 5.12 -8.53
N PHE A 148 0.80 4.42 -7.41
CA PHE A 148 2.04 3.88 -6.87
C PHE A 148 1.98 2.37 -6.87
N GLY A 149 2.79 1.72 -7.72
CA GLY A 149 2.91 0.28 -7.79
C GLY A 149 3.85 -0.24 -6.71
N VAL A 150 3.28 -0.73 -5.60
CA VAL A 150 4.04 -1.18 -4.41
C VAL A 150 4.11 -2.70 -4.29
N ALA A 151 3.43 -3.43 -5.18
CA ALA A 151 3.16 -4.85 -5.05
C ALA A 151 3.30 -5.61 -6.36
N THR A 152 3.52 -6.92 -6.23
CA THR A 152 3.35 -7.89 -7.31
C THR A 152 2.10 -8.74 -7.04
N HIS A 153 1.66 -9.50 -8.04
CA HIS A 153 0.53 -10.44 -7.88
C HIS A 153 0.84 -11.60 -6.93
N ASN A 154 2.11 -11.91 -6.71
CA ASN A 154 2.55 -13.01 -5.84
C ASN A 154 2.54 -12.65 -4.34
N GLY A 155 2.15 -11.41 -4.01
CA GLY A 155 2.18 -10.92 -2.64
C GLY A 155 3.50 -10.24 -2.26
N PHE A 156 3.55 -9.73 -1.04
CA PHE A 156 4.71 -9.00 -0.51
C PHE A 156 4.57 -8.86 1.01
N SER A 157 5.66 -8.45 1.66
CA SER A 157 5.65 -8.21 3.09
C SER A 157 4.81 -6.97 3.46
N SER A 158 3.81 -7.13 4.32
CA SER A 158 3.00 -6.02 4.82
C SER A 158 3.84 -4.93 5.47
N PHE A 159 4.94 -5.31 6.11
CA PHE A 159 5.91 -4.39 6.68
C PHE A 159 6.52 -3.45 5.64
N ALA A 160 7.01 -4.00 4.52
CA ALA A 160 7.63 -3.19 3.46
C ALA A 160 6.61 -2.22 2.85
N VAL A 161 5.38 -2.70 2.64
CA VAL A 161 4.29 -1.89 2.08
C VAL A 161 3.87 -0.78 3.02
N LEU A 162 3.72 -1.03 4.32
CA LEU A 162 3.39 0.03 5.28
C LEU A 162 4.41 1.17 5.27
N ARG A 163 5.70 0.85 5.16
CA ARG A 163 6.74 1.88 4.99
C ARG A 163 6.52 2.69 3.71
N LEU A 164 6.30 2.00 2.59
CA LEU A 164 6.03 2.66 1.31
C LEU A 164 4.79 3.54 1.39
N ILE A 165 3.67 3.05 1.98
CA ILE A 165 2.44 3.83 2.16
C ILE A 165 2.74 5.11 2.94
N ARG A 166 3.44 5.03 4.05
CA ARG A 166 3.81 6.19 4.85
C ARG A 166 4.63 7.21 4.07
N ASP A 167 5.65 6.74 3.38
CA ASP A 167 6.54 7.60 2.58
C ASP A 167 5.79 8.24 1.41
N ILE A 168 4.91 7.49 0.74
CA ILE A 168 4.08 7.97 -0.36
C ILE A 168 3.14 9.07 0.14
N VAL A 169 2.37 8.84 1.20
CA VAL A 169 1.41 9.80 1.74
C VAL A 169 2.14 11.05 2.26
N ALA A 170 3.27 10.88 2.95
CA ALA A 170 4.07 11.99 3.47
C ALA A 170 4.60 12.92 2.37
N LYS A 171 4.94 12.36 1.19
CA LYS A 171 5.47 13.11 0.04
C LYS A 171 4.38 13.70 -0.85
N ASN A 172 3.14 13.24 -0.74
CA ASN A 172 2.02 13.61 -1.61
C ASN A 172 0.86 14.24 -0.81
N ARG A 173 1.15 15.26 -0.03
CA ARG A 173 0.18 15.92 0.90
C ARG A 173 -0.95 16.67 0.19
N ASP A 174 -0.82 16.90 -1.10
CA ASP A 174 -1.84 17.46 -1.98
C ASP A 174 -3.00 16.48 -2.22
N ILE A 175 -2.76 15.18 -2.06
CA ILE A 175 -3.77 14.12 -2.22
C ILE A 175 -4.41 13.86 -0.85
N LYS A 176 -5.75 13.94 -0.82
CA LYS A 176 -6.54 13.73 0.40
C LYS A 176 -7.31 12.42 0.42
N VAL A 177 -7.58 11.86 -0.74
CA VAL A 177 -8.32 10.60 -0.91
C VAL A 177 -7.40 9.54 -1.49
N TRP A 178 -7.30 8.41 -0.79
CA TRP A 178 -6.42 7.31 -1.16
C TRP A 178 -7.20 6.00 -1.29
N ASN A 179 -7.01 5.30 -2.39
CA ASN A 179 -7.43 3.93 -2.54
C ASN A 179 -6.27 2.98 -2.18
N LEU A 180 -6.55 2.08 -1.25
CA LEU A 180 -5.64 1.01 -0.84
C LEU A 180 -6.36 -0.32 -0.98
N SER A 181 -6.25 -0.95 -2.13
CA SER A 181 -6.94 -2.23 -2.43
C SER A 181 -6.04 -3.44 -2.16
N LEU A 182 -5.36 -3.43 -1.03
CA LEU A 182 -4.48 -4.49 -0.57
C LEU A 182 -5.06 -5.10 0.71
N GLY A 183 -5.24 -6.41 0.73
CA GLY A 183 -5.83 -7.14 1.84
C GLY A 183 -4.89 -8.19 2.42
N SER A 184 -5.17 -8.65 3.64
CA SER A 184 -4.50 -9.76 4.31
C SER A 184 -5.45 -10.94 4.47
N LYS A 185 -4.95 -12.16 4.21
CA LYS A 185 -5.70 -13.42 4.47
C LYS A 185 -5.61 -13.89 5.93
N LEU A 186 -4.99 -13.12 6.80
CA LEU A 186 -4.91 -13.48 8.21
C LEU A 186 -6.29 -13.43 8.87
N GLU A 187 -6.50 -14.39 9.79
CA GLU A 187 -7.69 -14.43 10.61
C GLU A 187 -7.84 -13.16 11.46
N ILE A 188 -9.01 -12.55 11.40
CA ILE A 188 -9.34 -11.39 12.23
C ILE A 188 -9.57 -11.87 13.67
N LYS A 189 -8.74 -11.43 14.60
CA LYS A 189 -8.90 -11.71 16.02
C LYS A 189 -9.85 -10.69 16.67
N PRO A 190 -10.95 -11.11 17.29
CA PRO A 190 -11.85 -10.21 17.99
C PRO A 190 -11.10 -9.37 19.05
N ASN A 191 -11.43 -8.09 19.14
CA ASN A 191 -10.82 -7.15 20.10
C ASN A 191 -9.30 -6.95 19.94
N PHE A 192 -8.75 -7.19 18.76
CA PHE A 192 -7.36 -6.95 18.44
C PHE A 192 -7.24 -6.03 17.22
N ILE A 193 -6.52 -4.93 17.38
CA ILE A 193 -6.15 -4.05 16.26
C ILE A 193 -4.80 -4.53 15.75
N SER A 194 -4.72 -4.91 14.49
CA SER A 194 -3.45 -5.32 13.90
C SER A 194 -2.46 -4.14 13.85
N PRO A 195 -1.15 -4.40 13.90
CA PRO A 195 -0.15 -3.34 13.73
C PRO A 195 -0.31 -2.57 12.43
N GLU A 196 -0.75 -3.24 11.36
CA GLU A 196 -1.04 -2.62 10.07
C GLU A 196 -2.19 -1.62 10.18
N ALA A 197 -3.31 -2.03 10.78
CA ALA A 197 -4.47 -1.16 10.96
C ALA A 197 -4.10 0.05 11.84
N ALA A 198 -3.40 -0.18 12.95
CA ALA A 198 -2.95 0.89 13.83
C ALA A 198 -2.03 1.89 13.13
N GLU A 199 -1.15 1.42 12.24
CA GLU A 199 -0.26 2.30 11.48
C GLU A 199 -1.02 3.08 10.40
N LEU A 200 -2.00 2.45 9.72
CA LEU A 200 -2.86 3.15 8.76
C LEU A 200 -3.70 4.24 9.44
N ASP A 201 -4.31 3.95 10.59
CA ASP A 201 -5.04 4.94 11.40
C ASP A 201 -4.13 6.12 11.79
N ARG A 202 -2.88 5.83 12.13
CA ARG A 202 -1.90 6.86 12.48
C ARG A 202 -1.55 7.73 11.27
N ILE A 203 -1.30 7.12 10.09
CA ILE A 203 -1.03 7.84 8.84
C ILE A 203 -2.23 8.73 8.50
N GLN A 204 -3.45 8.19 8.56
CA GLN A 204 -4.68 8.92 8.31
C GLN A 204 -4.79 10.16 9.21
N SER A 205 -4.57 9.99 10.51
CA SER A 205 -4.65 11.08 11.49
C SER A 205 -3.52 12.10 11.33
N GLU A 206 -2.29 11.65 11.05
CA GLU A 206 -1.10 12.52 10.93
C GLU A 206 -1.15 13.41 9.68
N TYR A 207 -1.66 12.87 8.57
CA TYR A 207 -1.65 13.55 7.27
C TYR A 207 -3.01 14.11 6.86
N ASP A 208 -4.06 13.90 7.67
CA ASP A 208 -5.42 14.34 7.37
C ASP A 208 -5.87 13.86 5.97
N VAL A 209 -5.89 12.54 5.81
CA VAL A 209 -6.26 11.83 4.59
C VAL A 209 -7.34 10.78 4.86
N ILE A 210 -8.04 10.37 3.82
CA ILE A 210 -9.06 9.32 3.84
C ILE A 210 -8.63 8.20 2.91
#